data_12d1cb2e0604556ba91e8d36caea0676
#
_entry.id   12d1cb2e0604556ba91e8d36caea0676
#
_cell.length_a   1.000
_cell.length_b   1.000
_cell.length_c   1.000
_cell.angle_alpha   90.00
_cell.angle_beta   90.00
_cell.angle_gamma   90.00
#
_symmetry.space_group_name_H-M   'P 1'
#
loop_
_entity.id
_entity.type
_entity.pdbx_description
1 polymer ?
#
loop_
_entity_poly.entity_id
_entity_poly.type
_entity_poly.pdbx_seq_one_letter_code
_entity_poly.pdbx_strand_id
1 'polypeptide(L)'
;MRRNIKIPRILKINWIKGLTISVVFNNGESRIVDFKKIFKKLEINNDSPIIILKNSDEFAKVELKNNTLSWSNVEQFITDKNSKKVKVPFEIGADVLLKYSSTEVTGITSKIGRLVRDTRIKSGLTQKELAIKSGTSRNYISRIENDRSDIELDTLRKIIETGLGKRLEINVK
;
A
#
# COMPACT_ATOMS: atom_id res chain seq x y z
N MET A 1 -26.46 14.10 2.66
CA MET A 1 -25.12 14.01 3.27
C MET A 1 -24.07 14.15 2.17
N ARG A 2 -23.29 15.22 2.13
CA ARG A 2 -22.16 15.32 1.20
C ARG A 2 -21.08 14.36 1.68
N ARG A 3 -20.74 13.33 0.89
CA ARG A 3 -19.57 12.49 1.14
C ARG A 3 -18.34 13.38 1.11
N ASN A 4 -17.64 13.53 2.25
CA ASN A 4 -16.32 14.15 2.30
C ASN A 4 -15.37 13.26 1.46
N ILE A 5 -15.21 13.60 0.18
CA ILE A 5 -14.21 12.96 -0.68
C ILE A 5 -12.86 13.45 -0.16
N LYS A 6 -12.18 12.63 0.64
CA LYS A 6 -10.82 12.93 1.05
C LYS A 6 -9.92 12.84 -0.17
N ILE A 7 -9.35 13.97 -0.59
CA ILE A 7 -8.38 14.02 -1.68
C ILE A 7 -7.20 13.11 -1.30
N PRO A 8 -6.82 12.13 -2.13
CA PRO A 8 -5.67 11.28 -1.86
C PRO A 8 -4.39 12.11 -1.76
N ARG A 9 -3.52 11.76 -0.81
CA ARG A 9 -2.21 12.38 -0.60
C ARG A 9 -1.22 11.29 -0.23
N ILE A 10 0.00 11.39 -0.72
CA ILE A 10 1.08 10.50 -0.30
C ILE A 10 1.76 11.13 0.90
N LEU A 11 1.90 10.36 1.96
CA LEU A 11 2.54 10.79 3.21
C LEU A 11 4.01 10.33 3.29
N LYS A 12 4.32 9.17 2.68
CA LYS A 12 5.64 8.55 2.78
C LYS A 12 5.91 7.64 1.61
N ILE A 13 7.16 7.58 1.17
CA ILE A 13 7.71 6.50 0.34
C ILE A 13 8.32 5.47 1.29
N ASN A 14 7.86 4.21 1.24
CA ASN A 14 8.40 3.13 2.06
C ASN A 14 9.67 2.55 1.44
N TRP A 15 9.61 2.21 0.14
CA TRP A 15 10.72 1.67 -0.62
C TRP A 15 10.51 1.86 -2.13
N ILE A 16 11.62 1.76 -2.87
CA ILE A 16 11.67 1.80 -4.33
C ILE A 16 12.43 0.55 -4.79
N LYS A 17 11.88 -0.19 -5.76
CA LYS A 17 12.54 -1.36 -6.35
C LYS A 17 12.26 -1.43 -7.84
N GLY A 18 13.30 -1.17 -8.66
CA GLY A 18 13.13 -1.01 -10.11
C GLY A 18 12.11 0.07 -10.41
N LEU A 19 11.09 -0.23 -11.20
CA LEU A 19 9.99 0.68 -11.53
C LEU A 19 8.74 0.50 -10.64
N THR A 20 8.94 0.07 -9.41
CA THR A 20 7.86 -0.14 -8.44
C THR A 20 8.15 0.66 -7.18
N ILE A 21 7.16 1.35 -6.66
CA ILE A 21 7.26 2.15 -5.44
C ILE A 21 6.18 1.69 -4.46
N SER A 22 6.54 1.51 -3.19
CA SER A 22 5.58 1.42 -2.10
C SER A 22 5.43 2.76 -1.43
N VAL A 23 4.19 3.20 -1.25
CA VAL A 23 3.84 4.49 -0.64
C VAL A 23 2.73 4.32 0.40
N VAL A 24 2.71 5.22 1.38
CA VAL A 24 1.61 5.35 2.36
C VAL A 24 0.73 6.51 1.95
N PHE A 25 -0.58 6.26 1.83
CA PHE A 25 -1.58 7.29 1.58
C PHE A 25 -2.15 7.86 2.89
N ASN A 26 -2.80 9.02 2.80
CA ASN A 26 -3.42 9.72 3.95
C ASN A 26 -4.64 9.00 4.56
N ASN A 27 -5.08 7.91 3.98
CA ASN A 27 -6.06 6.99 4.58
C ASN A 27 -5.39 5.90 5.45
N GLY A 28 -4.05 5.93 5.58
CA GLY A 28 -3.26 4.97 6.35
C GLY A 28 -2.86 3.70 5.57
N GLU A 29 -3.32 3.54 4.32
CA GLU A 29 -2.99 2.36 3.52
C GLU A 29 -1.58 2.45 2.92
N SER A 30 -0.80 1.37 3.07
CA SER A 30 0.40 1.13 2.25
C SER A 30 0.00 0.47 0.94
N ARG A 31 0.46 1.03 -0.18
CA ARG A 31 0.11 0.56 -1.52
C ARG A 31 1.33 0.48 -2.42
N ILE A 32 1.32 -0.52 -3.29
CA ILE A 32 2.36 -0.74 -4.30
C ILE A 32 1.90 -0.16 -5.62
N VAL A 33 2.71 0.72 -6.19
CA VAL A 33 2.50 1.34 -7.50
C VAL A 33 3.49 0.74 -8.49
N ASP A 34 2.98 0.03 -9.50
CA ASP A 34 3.77 -0.51 -10.61
C ASP A 34 3.77 0.48 -11.78
N PHE A 35 4.88 1.19 -11.93
CA PHE A 35 5.03 2.21 -12.98
C PHE A 35 5.14 1.64 -14.39
N LYS A 36 5.47 0.38 -14.58
CA LYS A 36 5.41 -0.26 -15.90
C LYS A 36 3.99 -0.21 -16.46
N LYS A 37 2.98 -0.42 -15.59
CA LYS A 37 1.57 -0.34 -15.98
C LYS A 37 1.14 1.11 -16.29
N ILE A 38 1.62 2.07 -15.50
CA ILE A 38 1.34 3.49 -15.71
C ILE A 38 1.98 3.96 -17.01
N PHE A 39 3.25 3.66 -17.25
CA PHE A 39 3.97 4.06 -18.47
C PHE A 39 3.36 3.44 -19.73
N LYS A 40 2.89 2.19 -19.64
CA LYS A 40 2.12 1.56 -20.74
C LYS A 40 0.80 2.31 -21.00
N LYS A 41 0.10 2.71 -19.95
CA LYS A 41 -1.17 3.45 -20.08
C LYS A 41 -0.99 4.86 -20.61
N LEU A 42 0.12 5.52 -20.27
CA LEU A 42 0.49 6.85 -20.78
C LEU A 42 1.08 6.82 -22.19
N GLU A 43 1.23 5.62 -22.77
CA GLU A 43 1.79 5.40 -24.13
C GLU A 43 3.13 6.13 -24.34
N ILE A 44 4.01 6.08 -23.34
CA ILE A 44 5.30 6.78 -23.35
C ILE A 44 6.14 6.24 -24.50
N ASN A 45 6.34 7.08 -25.52
CA ASN A 45 7.20 6.84 -26.68
C ASN A 45 8.62 7.40 -26.46
N ASN A 46 9.51 7.19 -27.45
CA ASN A 46 10.89 7.61 -27.36
C ASN A 46 11.09 9.14 -27.38
N ASP A 47 10.12 9.89 -27.86
CA ASP A 47 10.17 11.36 -27.92
C ASP A 47 9.68 12.02 -26.63
N SER A 48 9.14 11.23 -25.70
CA SER A 48 8.62 11.73 -24.44
C SER A 48 9.77 12.06 -23.47
N PRO A 49 9.79 13.24 -22.85
CA PRO A 49 10.77 13.58 -21.80
C PRO A 49 10.77 12.58 -20.63
N ILE A 50 9.66 11.88 -20.41
CA ILE A 50 9.48 10.90 -19.35
C ILE A 50 10.17 9.57 -19.65
N ILE A 51 10.66 9.36 -20.89
CA ILE A 51 11.31 8.12 -21.32
C ILE A 51 12.49 7.73 -20.42
N ILE A 52 13.21 8.72 -19.88
CA ILE A 52 14.34 8.49 -18.98
C ILE A 52 13.94 7.69 -17.73
N LEU A 53 12.68 7.80 -17.29
CA LEU A 53 12.17 7.08 -16.11
C LEU A 53 11.97 5.57 -16.37
N LYS A 54 12.17 5.08 -17.58
CA LYS A 54 12.26 3.63 -17.84
C LYS A 54 13.59 3.05 -17.33
N ASN A 55 14.62 3.89 -17.14
CA ASN A 55 15.84 3.51 -16.44
C ASN A 55 15.59 3.53 -14.93
N SER A 56 15.95 2.46 -14.22
CA SER A 56 15.71 2.30 -12.78
C SER A 56 16.47 3.32 -11.93
N ASP A 57 17.67 3.75 -12.34
CA ASP A 57 18.49 4.68 -11.59
C ASP A 57 17.94 6.10 -11.70
N GLU A 58 17.47 6.48 -12.90
CA GLU A 58 16.77 7.74 -13.12
C GLU A 58 15.40 7.76 -12.41
N PHE A 59 14.70 6.64 -12.42
CA PHE A 59 13.43 6.49 -11.74
C PHE A 59 13.58 6.60 -10.21
N ALA A 60 14.66 6.06 -9.65
CA ALA A 60 14.93 6.08 -8.20
C ALA A 60 15.20 7.50 -7.66
N LYS A 61 15.43 8.50 -8.52
CA LYS A 61 15.56 9.93 -8.13
C LYS A 61 14.22 10.58 -7.77
N VAL A 62 13.16 9.79 -7.61
CA VAL A 62 11.85 10.26 -7.17
C VAL A 62 11.92 10.93 -5.78
N GLU A 63 11.22 12.03 -5.64
CA GLU A 63 11.05 12.75 -4.39
C GLU A 63 9.57 12.86 -4.04
N LEU A 64 9.28 12.94 -2.73
CA LEU A 64 7.94 13.28 -2.25
C LEU A 64 7.83 14.79 -2.12
N LYS A 65 7.07 15.44 -3.02
CA LYS A 65 6.79 16.87 -2.99
C LYS A 65 5.28 17.12 -3.03
N ASN A 66 4.79 18.06 -2.26
CA ASN A 66 3.37 18.45 -2.25
C ASN A 66 2.40 17.25 -2.10
N ASN A 67 2.81 16.23 -1.33
CA ASN A 67 2.05 14.98 -1.15
C ASN A 67 1.84 14.16 -2.42
N THR A 68 2.71 14.33 -3.42
CA THR A 68 2.74 13.53 -4.65
C THR A 68 4.17 13.10 -4.99
N LEU A 69 4.32 12.23 -6.00
CA LEU A 69 5.63 11.81 -6.49
C LEU A 69 6.10 12.75 -7.57
N SER A 70 7.36 13.22 -7.46
CA SER A 70 7.97 14.26 -8.29
C SER A 70 9.35 13.82 -8.76
N TRP A 71 9.67 14.04 -10.04
CA TRP A 71 10.98 13.80 -10.66
C TRP A 71 11.54 15.08 -11.24
N SER A 72 12.49 15.69 -10.54
CA SER A 72 13.17 16.92 -10.96
C SER A 72 14.19 16.69 -12.09
N ASN A 73 14.59 15.42 -12.32
CA ASN A 73 15.51 15.00 -13.37
C ASN A 73 14.85 14.83 -14.74
N VAL A 74 13.53 14.90 -14.84
CA VAL A 74 12.81 14.91 -16.12
C VAL A 74 12.82 16.33 -16.68
N GLU A 75 13.29 16.49 -17.91
CA GLU A 75 13.32 17.81 -18.56
C GLU A 75 12.00 18.10 -19.29
N GLN A 76 11.09 18.74 -18.59
CA GLN A 76 9.87 19.26 -19.18
C GLN A 76 9.68 20.75 -18.88
N PHE A 77 9.01 21.43 -19.80
CA PHE A 77 8.77 22.85 -19.72
C PHE A 77 7.29 23.16 -19.90
N ILE A 78 6.81 24.11 -19.16
CA ILE A 78 5.50 24.73 -19.37
C ILE A 78 5.67 26.19 -19.77
N THR A 79 4.69 26.72 -20.48
CA THR A 79 4.66 28.16 -20.75
C THR A 79 3.84 28.86 -19.66
N ASP A 80 4.44 29.81 -18.98
CA ASP A 80 3.77 30.60 -17.98
C ASP A 80 2.81 31.65 -18.61
N LYS A 81 2.13 32.42 -17.77
CA LYS A 81 1.19 33.47 -18.21
C LYS A 81 1.85 34.59 -19.03
N ASN A 82 3.17 34.71 -18.93
CA ASN A 82 3.97 35.71 -19.65
C ASN A 82 4.67 35.11 -20.89
N SER A 83 4.20 33.97 -21.38
CA SER A 83 4.78 33.24 -22.52
C SER A 83 6.23 32.79 -22.32
N LYS A 84 6.72 32.74 -21.08
CA LYS A 84 8.05 32.28 -20.74
C LYS A 84 8.05 30.79 -20.50
N LYS A 85 9.00 30.06 -21.10
CA LYS A 85 9.24 28.64 -20.80
C LYS A 85 9.87 28.48 -19.43
N VAL A 86 9.19 27.74 -18.54
CA VAL A 86 9.66 27.44 -17.20
C VAL A 86 9.82 25.92 -17.07
N LYS A 87 10.98 25.49 -16.56
CA LYS A 87 11.23 24.08 -16.26
C LYS A 87 10.40 23.70 -15.03
N VAL A 88 9.69 22.58 -15.14
CA VAL A 88 8.90 22.03 -14.05
C VAL A 88 9.24 20.56 -13.85
N PRO A 89 9.17 20.02 -12.64
CA PRO A 89 9.34 18.61 -12.41
C PRO A 89 8.21 17.80 -13.05
N PHE A 90 8.45 16.57 -13.39
CA PHE A 90 7.40 15.63 -13.74
C PHE A 90 6.74 15.14 -12.46
N GLU A 91 5.44 15.29 -12.36
CA GLU A 91 4.65 14.88 -11.19
C GLU A 91 3.46 14.02 -11.62
N ILE A 92 3.13 13.04 -10.77
CA ILE A 92 1.91 12.24 -10.94
C ILE A 92 1.06 12.39 -9.70
N GLY A 93 -0.18 12.86 -9.87
CA GLY A 93 -1.11 13.09 -8.79
C GLY A 93 -1.40 11.83 -7.95
N ALA A 94 -1.58 12.00 -6.66
CA ALA A 94 -1.82 10.91 -5.74
C ALA A 94 -3.11 10.14 -6.05
N ASP A 95 -4.09 10.78 -6.66
CA ASP A 95 -5.35 10.17 -7.13
C ASP A 95 -5.10 9.17 -8.28
N VAL A 96 -4.24 9.54 -9.23
CA VAL A 96 -3.82 8.65 -10.33
C VAL A 96 -3.05 7.47 -9.76
N LEU A 97 -2.10 7.71 -8.86
CA LEU A 97 -1.32 6.65 -8.22
C LEU A 97 -2.17 5.69 -7.41
N LEU A 98 -3.16 6.21 -6.67
CA LEU A 98 -4.11 5.39 -5.92
C LEU A 98 -4.90 4.46 -6.86
N LYS A 99 -5.38 4.98 -7.98
CA LYS A 99 -6.14 4.23 -8.99
C LYS A 99 -5.36 3.05 -9.58
N TYR A 100 -4.04 3.24 -9.81
CA TYR A 100 -3.17 2.21 -10.43
C TYR A 100 -2.33 1.43 -9.41
N SER A 101 -2.58 1.62 -8.11
CA SER A 101 -1.90 0.89 -7.05
C SER A 101 -2.65 -0.37 -6.64
N SER A 102 -1.94 -1.31 -6.07
CA SER A 102 -2.49 -2.46 -5.33
C SER A 102 -2.19 -2.30 -3.85
N THR A 103 -3.04 -2.85 -2.98
CA THR A 103 -2.76 -2.87 -1.54
C THR A 103 -1.44 -3.60 -1.31
N GLU A 104 -0.53 -2.97 -0.58
CA GLU A 104 0.66 -3.65 -0.10
C GLU A 104 0.21 -4.60 1.00
N VAL A 105 0.20 -5.88 0.69
CA VAL A 105 0.08 -6.90 1.73
C VAL A 105 1.40 -6.85 2.49
N THR A 106 1.45 -5.98 3.50
CA THR A 106 2.60 -5.97 4.41
C THR A 106 2.73 -7.38 4.94
N GLY A 107 3.92 -7.98 4.80
CA GLY A 107 4.15 -9.38 5.17
C GLY A 107 3.86 -9.71 6.65
N ILE A 108 3.39 -8.73 7.42
CA ILE A 108 2.90 -8.86 8.78
C ILE A 108 1.46 -9.43 8.77
N THR A 109 0.54 -8.91 7.94
CA THR A 109 -0.84 -9.43 7.86
C THR A 109 -0.88 -10.86 7.33
N SER A 110 -0.12 -11.17 6.25
CA SER A 110 -0.03 -12.53 5.72
C SER A 110 0.63 -13.51 6.72
N LYS A 111 1.51 -13.02 7.59
CA LYS A 111 2.09 -13.83 8.65
C LYS A 111 1.10 -14.05 9.80
N ILE A 112 0.27 -13.05 10.15
CA ILE A 112 -0.71 -13.17 11.24
C ILE A 112 -1.84 -14.11 10.86
N GLY A 113 -2.43 -13.97 9.68
CA GLY A 113 -3.49 -14.87 9.22
C GLY A 113 -3.02 -16.32 9.18
N ARG A 114 -1.83 -16.56 8.61
CA ARG A 114 -1.20 -17.88 8.61
C ARG A 114 -0.92 -18.38 10.02
N LEU A 115 -0.36 -17.53 10.90
CA LEU A 115 -0.07 -17.89 12.29
C LEU A 115 -1.35 -18.34 13.03
N VAL A 116 -2.44 -17.60 12.91
CA VAL A 116 -3.74 -17.94 13.49
C VAL A 116 -4.22 -19.28 12.95
N ARG A 117 -4.21 -19.47 11.64
CA ARG A 117 -4.62 -20.70 10.97
C ARG A 117 -3.81 -21.91 11.42
N ASP A 118 -2.48 -21.81 11.36
CA ASP A 118 -1.57 -22.92 11.69
C ASP A 118 -1.71 -23.30 13.18
N THR A 119 -1.85 -22.29 14.06
CA THR A 119 -2.04 -22.53 15.50
C THR A 119 -3.40 -23.16 15.77
N ARG A 120 -4.45 -22.72 15.07
CA ARG A 120 -5.78 -23.33 15.18
C ARG A 120 -5.78 -24.79 14.77
N ILE A 121 -5.16 -25.11 13.63
CA ILE A 121 -5.06 -26.50 13.13
C ILE A 121 -4.26 -27.36 14.11
N LYS A 122 -3.12 -26.88 14.62
CA LYS A 122 -2.32 -27.56 15.63
C LYS A 122 -3.09 -27.79 16.94
N SER A 123 -4.05 -26.93 17.27
CA SER A 123 -4.93 -27.06 18.44
C SER A 123 -6.14 -27.94 18.15
N GLY A 124 -6.27 -28.53 16.95
CA GLY A 124 -7.39 -29.41 16.57
C GLY A 124 -8.74 -28.69 16.44
N LEU A 125 -8.75 -27.35 16.33
CA LEU A 125 -9.97 -26.56 16.29
C LEU A 125 -10.43 -26.30 14.85
N THR A 126 -11.75 -26.33 14.64
CA THR A 126 -12.39 -25.78 13.44
C THR A 126 -12.47 -24.25 13.52
N GLN A 127 -12.67 -23.59 12.39
CA GLN A 127 -12.90 -22.12 12.37
C GLN A 127 -14.13 -21.72 13.20
N LYS A 128 -15.15 -22.58 13.27
CA LYS A 128 -16.36 -22.34 14.06
C LYS A 128 -16.07 -22.40 15.55
N GLU A 129 -15.32 -23.39 16.00
CA GLU A 129 -14.95 -23.53 17.41
C GLU A 129 -14.04 -22.40 17.88
N LEU A 130 -13.06 -22.01 17.05
CA LEU A 130 -12.23 -20.85 17.37
C LEU A 130 -13.06 -19.57 17.47
N ALA A 131 -14.01 -19.37 16.56
CA ALA A 131 -14.90 -18.22 16.58
C ALA A 131 -15.73 -18.16 17.88
N ILE A 132 -16.31 -19.29 18.30
CA ILE A 132 -17.07 -19.39 19.55
C ILE A 132 -16.17 -19.06 20.75
N LYS A 133 -14.99 -19.66 20.83
CA LYS A 133 -14.05 -19.45 21.94
C LYS A 133 -13.55 -18.01 22.04
N SER A 134 -13.35 -17.35 20.90
CA SER A 134 -12.83 -15.97 20.85
C SER A 134 -13.93 -14.89 20.83
N GLY A 135 -15.21 -15.28 20.88
CA GLY A 135 -16.33 -14.32 20.81
C GLY A 135 -16.44 -13.61 19.46
N THR A 136 -16.05 -14.28 18.37
CA THR A 136 -16.10 -13.75 17.00
C THR A 136 -17.03 -14.58 16.10
N SER A 137 -17.08 -14.28 14.81
CA SER A 137 -17.83 -15.08 13.83
C SER A 137 -16.90 -15.98 13.01
N ARG A 138 -17.42 -17.14 12.56
CA ARG A 138 -16.69 -18.03 11.64
C ARG A 138 -16.21 -17.29 10.38
N ASN A 139 -17.07 -16.42 9.82
CA ASN A 139 -16.73 -15.65 8.63
C ASN A 139 -15.56 -14.69 8.90
N TYR A 140 -15.51 -14.09 10.09
CA TYR A 140 -14.41 -13.22 10.48
C TYR A 140 -13.10 -13.99 10.63
N ILE A 141 -13.11 -15.15 11.32
CA ILE A 141 -11.93 -16.03 11.40
C ILE A 141 -11.45 -16.43 10.02
N SER A 142 -12.36 -16.87 9.13
CA SER A 142 -12.00 -17.22 7.76
C SER A 142 -11.37 -16.06 6.98
N ARG A 143 -11.87 -14.84 7.16
CA ARG A 143 -11.30 -13.65 6.49
C ARG A 143 -9.90 -13.33 7.00
N ILE A 144 -9.66 -13.42 8.32
CA ILE A 144 -8.34 -13.21 8.92
C ILE A 144 -7.35 -14.25 8.41
N GLU A 145 -7.71 -15.54 8.46
CA GLU A 145 -6.83 -16.64 8.03
C GLU A 145 -6.46 -16.57 6.54
N ASN A 146 -7.24 -15.87 5.72
CA ASN A 146 -7.00 -15.65 4.30
C ASN A 146 -6.53 -14.23 3.98
N ASP A 147 -6.10 -13.45 4.97
CA ASP A 147 -5.61 -12.08 4.85
C ASP A 147 -6.59 -11.13 4.11
N ARG A 148 -7.90 -11.36 4.29
CA ARG A 148 -8.99 -10.58 3.67
C ARG A 148 -9.65 -9.58 4.63
N SER A 149 -9.07 -9.36 5.79
CA SER A 149 -9.57 -8.43 6.79
C SER A 149 -8.42 -7.92 7.63
N ASP A 150 -8.43 -6.62 7.89
CA ASP A 150 -7.59 -6.07 8.93
C ASP A 150 -8.04 -6.61 10.29
N ILE A 151 -7.11 -6.76 11.20
CA ILE A 151 -7.37 -7.23 12.55
C ILE A 151 -6.93 -6.17 13.56
N GLU A 152 -7.87 -5.75 14.39
CA GLU A 152 -7.57 -4.90 15.53
C GLU A 152 -6.81 -5.69 16.59
N LEU A 153 -5.89 -5.02 17.30
CA LEU A 153 -5.01 -5.66 18.27
C LEU A 153 -5.80 -6.37 19.39
N ASP A 154 -6.86 -5.77 19.88
CA ASP A 154 -7.72 -6.36 20.91
C ASP A 154 -8.42 -7.63 20.42
N THR A 155 -8.83 -7.65 19.16
CA THR A 155 -9.44 -8.83 18.54
C THR A 155 -8.40 -9.93 18.32
N LEU A 156 -7.19 -9.58 17.86
CA LEU A 156 -6.08 -10.53 17.75
C LEU A 156 -5.76 -11.16 19.11
N ARG A 157 -5.70 -10.35 20.16
CA ARG A 157 -5.46 -10.80 21.52
C ARG A 157 -6.54 -11.80 21.98
N LYS A 158 -7.82 -11.50 21.78
CA LYS A 158 -8.92 -12.42 22.08
C LYS A 158 -8.81 -13.74 21.33
N ILE A 159 -8.47 -13.70 20.05
CA ILE A 159 -8.30 -14.91 19.24
C ILE A 159 -7.14 -15.76 19.78
N ILE A 160 -5.99 -15.14 20.07
CA ILE A 160 -4.79 -15.84 20.53
C ILE A 160 -4.93 -16.32 21.98
N GLU A 161 -5.33 -15.44 22.89
CA GLU A 161 -5.34 -15.75 24.32
C GLU A 161 -6.57 -16.53 24.72
N THR A 162 -7.77 -16.05 24.40
CA THR A 162 -9.02 -16.71 24.77
C THR A 162 -9.36 -17.88 23.84
N GLY A 163 -9.19 -17.68 22.53
CA GLY A 163 -9.56 -18.67 21.52
C GLY A 163 -8.58 -19.84 21.43
N LEU A 164 -7.28 -19.56 21.37
CA LEU A 164 -6.23 -20.56 21.16
C LEU A 164 -5.49 -20.97 22.45
N GLY A 165 -5.73 -20.28 23.59
CA GLY A 165 -5.05 -20.54 24.84
C GLY A 165 -3.53 -20.31 24.78
N LYS A 166 -3.09 -19.37 23.94
CA LYS A 166 -1.67 -18.98 23.78
C LYS A 166 -1.47 -17.56 24.29
N ARG A 167 -0.23 -17.17 24.54
CA ARG A 167 0.12 -15.80 24.93
C ARG A 167 0.56 -15.00 23.70
N LEU A 168 0.04 -13.78 23.57
CA LEU A 168 0.48 -12.83 22.54
C LEU A 168 1.54 -11.90 23.11
N GLU A 169 2.73 -11.93 22.52
CA GLU A 169 3.81 -10.99 22.82
C GLU A 169 4.16 -10.19 21.56
N ILE A 170 4.25 -8.87 21.70
CA ILE A 170 4.59 -7.96 20.60
C ILE A 170 5.88 -7.24 20.98
N ASN A 171 6.91 -7.44 20.18
CA ASN A 171 8.20 -6.76 20.34
C ASN A 171 8.38 -5.76 19.19
N VAL A 172 8.67 -4.50 19.53
CA VAL A 172 9.05 -3.44 18.60
C VAL A 172 10.56 -3.27 18.65
N LYS A 173 11.20 -3.37 17.48
CA LYS A 173 12.67 -3.20 17.35
C LYS A 173 12.98 -1.86 16.69
#